data_b58928fa178e53f0ebea7e2cf26bdf4d
#
_entry.id   b58928fa178e53f0ebea7e2cf26bdf4d
#
_cell.length_a   1.000
_cell.length_b   1.000
_cell.length_c   1.000
_cell.angle_alpha   90.00
_cell.angle_beta   90.00
_cell.angle_gamma   90.00
#
_symmetry.space_group_name_H-M   'P 1'
#
loop_
_entity.id
_entity.type
_entity.pdbx_description
1 polymer ?
#
loop_
_entity_poly.entity_id
_entity_poly.type
_entity_poly.pdbx_seq_one_letter_code
_entity_poly.pdbx_strand_id
1 'polypeptide(L)'
;VGLMGPFTTAANLAGVEIILKSMRKDKEGLHKLLDFAADITIEVGRKFVENQIGIGLAEPTASLLSPKQFREFVIPYYVKVMDKWKEWGSRGSGFHICGDTTKLLETFPEMGIRGVSIDSAVDIAVAKDLVGDKLSIMGNVSPIEILRGTPESIEQAVIDCFRKGWDNPRGFTIAPGCDIPVQTSLE
;
A
#
# COMPACT_ATOMS: atom_id res chain seq x y z
N VAL A 1 2.98 -8.43 -9.45
CA VAL A 1 4.31 -7.90 -9.10
C VAL A 1 4.16 -6.71 -8.19
N GLY A 2 4.96 -6.64 -7.11
CA GLY A 2 5.04 -5.47 -6.22
C GLY A 2 6.16 -4.53 -6.69
N LEU A 3 5.86 -3.24 -6.79
CA LEU A 3 6.84 -2.18 -7.05
C LEU A 3 6.79 -1.14 -5.92
N MET A 4 7.92 -0.47 -5.68
CA MET A 4 7.94 0.68 -4.79
C MET A 4 7.26 1.87 -5.46
N GLY A 5 6.40 2.55 -4.71
CA GLY A 5 5.76 3.77 -5.18
C GLY A 5 6.71 4.98 -5.16
N PRO A 6 6.27 6.11 -5.74
CA PRO A 6 7.13 7.28 -5.92
C PRO A 6 7.69 7.87 -4.63
N PHE A 7 6.91 7.91 -3.55
CA PHE A 7 7.36 8.49 -2.29
C PHE A 7 8.47 7.65 -1.64
N THR A 8 8.30 6.34 -1.60
CA THR A 8 9.32 5.43 -1.09
C THR A 8 10.54 5.38 -2.00
N THR A 9 10.36 5.44 -3.32
CA THR A 9 11.48 5.55 -4.28
C THR A 9 12.30 6.82 -4.03
N ALA A 10 11.64 7.97 -3.86
CA ALA A 10 12.33 9.21 -3.51
C ALA A 10 13.07 9.11 -2.16
N ALA A 11 12.45 8.46 -1.17
CA ALA A 11 13.08 8.24 0.13
C ALA A 11 14.30 7.30 0.05
N ASN A 12 14.28 6.30 -0.82
CA ASN A 12 15.43 5.43 -1.08
C ASN A 12 16.58 6.18 -1.80
N LEU A 13 16.25 7.14 -2.66
CA LEU A 13 17.26 7.94 -3.38
C LEU A 13 17.95 8.99 -2.50
N ALA A 14 17.19 9.71 -1.70
CA ALA A 14 17.70 10.85 -0.92
C ALA A 14 17.87 10.58 0.57
N GLY A 15 17.27 9.52 1.08
CA GLY A 15 17.19 9.21 2.50
C GLY A 15 15.91 9.75 3.16
N VAL A 16 15.30 8.91 4.01
CA VAL A 16 14.01 9.21 4.67
C VAL A 16 14.06 10.51 5.46
N GLU A 17 15.16 10.74 6.22
CA GLU A 17 15.31 11.94 7.03
C GLU A 17 15.31 13.23 6.17
N ILE A 18 16.00 13.19 5.02
CA ILE A 18 16.03 14.33 4.08
C ILE A 18 14.64 14.60 3.54
N ILE A 19 13.91 13.57 3.10
CA ILE A 19 12.54 13.70 2.60
C ILE A 19 11.62 14.34 3.65
N LEU A 20 11.64 13.83 4.89
CA LEU A 20 10.80 14.36 5.96
C LEU A 20 11.15 15.83 6.33
N LYS A 21 12.43 16.19 6.32
CA LYS A 21 12.87 17.57 6.53
C LYS A 21 12.45 18.51 5.37
N SER A 22 12.57 18.02 4.14
CA SER A 22 12.25 18.79 2.93
C SER A 22 10.78 19.16 2.83
N MET A 23 9.88 18.37 3.40
CA MET A 23 8.46 18.72 3.48
C MET A 23 8.19 20.11 4.12
N ARG A 24 9.13 20.62 4.89
CA ARG A 24 9.02 21.94 5.55
C ARG A 24 10.05 22.92 5.03
N LYS A 25 11.26 22.47 4.67
CA LYS A 25 12.41 23.34 4.38
C LYS A 25 12.60 23.58 2.88
N ASP A 26 12.20 22.63 2.03
CA ASP A 26 12.39 22.70 0.58
C ASP A 26 11.30 21.88 -0.14
N LYS A 27 10.08 22.38 -0.09
CA LYS A 27 8.95 21.70 -0.74
C LYS A 27 9.13 21.62 -2.25
N GLU A 28 9.65 22.68 -2.88
CA GLU A 28 9.85 22.71 -4.32
C GLU A 28 10.84 21.63 -4.78
N GLY A 29 11.98 21.51 -4.11
CA GLY A 29 12.96 20.45 -4.38
C GLY A 29 12.38 19.08 -4.15
N LEU A 30 11.58 18.90 -3.08
CA LEU A 30 10.91 17.63 -2.82
C LEU A 30 9.90 17.28 -3.92
N HIS A 31 9.07 18.21 -4.37
CA HIS A 31 8.12 17.96 -5.46
C HIS A 31 8.83 17.57 -6.77
N LYS A 32 9.97 18.20 -7.10
CA LYS A 32 10.80 17.80 -8.26
C LYS A 32 11.34 16.37 -8.13
N LEU A 33 11.80 15.99 -6.94
CA LEU A 33 12.30 14.63 -6.69
C LEU A 33 11.18 13.60 -6.75
N LEU A 34 9.99 13.91 -6.20
CA LEU A 34 8.83 13.03 -6.26
C LEU A 34 8.32 12.86 -7.69
N ASP A 35 8.35 13.92 -8.48
CA ASP A 35 8.00 13.87 -9.91
C ASP A 35 8.94 12.95 -10.69
N PHE A 36 10.25 13.11 -10.47
CA PHE A 36 11.27 12.22 -11.03
C PHE A 36 11.11 10.76 -10.57
N ALA A 37 10.82 10.53 -9.29
CA ALA A 37 10.56 9.19 -8.76
C ALA A 37 9.30 8.56 -9.37
N ALA A 38 8.26 9.38 -9.65
CA ALA A 38 7.09 8.92 -10.36
C ALA A 38 7.42 8.48 -11.79
N ASP A 39 8.27 9.24 -12.49
CA ASP A 39 8.73 8.87 -13.85
C ASP A 39 9.51 7.55 -13.84
N ILE A 40 10.38 7.34 -12.84
CA ILE A 40 11.04 6.04 -12.64
C ILE A 40 10.01 4.91 -12.45
N THR A 41 9.04 5.10 -11.56
CA THR A 41 8.00 4.10 -11.29
C THR A 41 7.18 3.79 -12.54
N ILE A 42 6.84 4.81 -13.33
CA ILE A 42 6.14 4.68 -14.61
C ILE A 42 6.94 3.77 -15.55
N GLU A 43 8.22 4.07 -15.78
CA GLU A 43 9.04 3.33 -16.73
C GLU A 43 9.34 1.90 -16.27
N VAL A 44 9.61 1.70 -14.98
CA VAL A 44 9.80 0.35 -14.43
C VAL A 44 8.53 -0.50 -14.61
N GLY A 45 7.34 0.09 -14.40
CA GLY A 45 6.06 -0.58 -14.57
C GLY A 45 5.68 -0.86 -16.03
N ARG A 46 6.26 -0.15 -17.01
CA ARG A 46 5.87 -0.21 -18.43
C ARG A 46 5.78 -1.65 -18.95
N LYS A 47 6.83 -2.44 -18.76
CA LYS A 47 6.88 -3.82 -19.28
C LYS A 47 5.84 -4.75 -18.66
N PHE A 48 5.51 -4.53 -17.40
CA PHE A 48 4.48 -5.31 -16.74
C PHE A 48 3.10 -4.94 -17.30
N VAL A 49 2.81 -3.66 -17.47
CA VAL A 49 1.54 -3.18 -18.04
C VAL A 49 1.37 -3.67 -19.49
N GLU A 50 2.38 -3.50 -20.35
CA GLU A 50 2.38 -3.97 -21.75
C GLU A 50 2.11 -5.48 -21.86
N ASN A 51 2.56 -6.26 -20.89
CA ASN A 51 2.33 -7.72 -20.84
C ASN A 51 1.12 -8.12 -19.98
N GLN A 52 0.27 -7.17 -19.59
CA GLN A 52 -0.95 -7.38 -18.79
C GLN A 52 -0.70 -8.05 -17.43
N ILE A 53 0.50 -7.87 -16.87
CA ILE A 53 0.86 -8.36 -15.54
C ILE A 53 0.34 -7.38 -14.50
N GLY A 54 -0.43 -7.87 -13.52
CA GLY A 54 -0.94 -7.06 -12.41
C GLY A 54 0.20 -6.48 -11.56
N ILE A 55 0.13 -5.19 -11.27
CA ILE A 55 1.11 -4.47 -10.46
C ILE A 55 0.45 -4.01 -9.16
N GLY A 56 1.13 -4.17 -8.03
CA GLY A 56 0.84 -3.50 -6.77
C GLY A 56 1.90 -2.44 -6.49
N LEU A 57 1.50 -1.28 -5.97
CA LEU A 57 2.43 -0.29 -5.45
C LEU A 57 2.48 -0.34 -3.93
N ALA A 58 3.69 -0.38 -3.37
CA ALA A 58 3.93 -0.31 -1.94
C ALA A 58 4.61 1.02 -1.56
N GLU A 59 4.11 1.66 -0.50
CA GLU A 59 4.63 2.92 0.01
C GLU A 59 4.98 2.84 1.52
N PRO A 60 5.87 1.91 1.94
CA PRO A 60 6.15 1.71 3.35
C PRO A 60 6.58 2.99 4.09
N THR A 61 7.37 3.86 3.44
CA THR A 61 7.83 5.12 4.04
C THR A 61 6.67 6.09 4.31
N ALA A 62 5.55 5.97 3.59
CA ALA A 62 4.39 6.85 3.76
C ALA A 62 3.63 6.60 5.07
N SER A 63 3.85 5.48 5.77
CA SER A 63 3.27 5.24 7.10
C SER A 63 3.65 6.31 8.14
N LEU A 64 4.78 7.00 7.92
CA LEU A 64 5.26 8.08 8.79
C LEU A 64 4.45 9.38 8.66
N LEU A 65 3.66 9.53 7.60
CA LEU A 65 3.00 10.77 7.23
C LEU A 65 1.70 11.01 8.00
N SER A 66 1.36 12.29 8.17
CA SER A 66 0.00 12.70 8.50
C SER A 66 -0.90 12.65 7.26
N PRO A 67 -2.24 12.61 7.41
CA PRO A 67 -3.16 12.66 6.27
C PRO A 67 -2.94 13.87 5.35
N LYS A 68 -2.62 15.04 5.91
CA LYS A 68 -2.30 16.24 5.14
C LYS A 68 -1.04 16.06 4.28
N GLN A 69 0.02 15.50 4.85
CA GLN A 69 1.25 15.23 4.12
C GLN A 69 1.05 14.14 3.05
N PHE A 70 0.27 13.14 3.36
CA PHE A 70 -0.06 12.08 2.40
C PHE A 70 -0.78 12.64 1.17
N ARG A 71 -1.77 13.52 1.36
CA ARG A 71 -2.45 14.21 0.26
C ARG A 71 -1.51 15.10 -0.55
N GLU A 72 -0.57 15.78 0.09
CA GLU A 72 0.34 16.70 -0.59
C GLU A 72 1.48 15.97 -1.33
N PHE A 73 2.05 14.91 -0.73
CA PHE A 73 3.32 14.33 -1.20
C PHE A 73 3.20 12.89 -1.75
N VAL A 74 2.06 12.21 -1.59
CA VAL A 74 1.89 10.85 -2.09
C VAL A 74 0.82 10.79 -3.18
N ILE A 75 -0.40 11.24 -2.89
CA ILE A 75 -1.54 11.09 -3.79
C ILE A 75 -1.28 11.62 -5.20
N PRO A 76 -0.73 12.84 -5.42
CA PRO A 76 -0.55 13.38 -6.77
C PRO A 76 0.38 12.52 -7.64
N TYR A 77 1.43 11.98 -7.04
CA TYR A 77 2.42 11.17 -7.75
C TYR A 77 1.94 9.75 -8.01
N TYR A 78 1.18 9.19 -7.07
CA TYR A 78 0.48 7.92 -7.30
C TYR A 78 -0.51 8.06 -8.47
N VAL A 79 -1.33 9.09 -8.48
CA VAL A 79 -2.30 9.35 -9.56
C VAL A 79 -1.58 9.53 -10.90
N LYS A 80 -0.47 10.30 -10.95
CA LYS A 80 0.36 10.44 -12.16
C LYS A 80 0.80 9.08 -12.72
N VAL A 81 1.28 8.18 -11.87
CA VAL A 81 1.68 6.82 -12.27
C VAL A 81 0.48 6.03 -12.79
N MET A 82 -0.64 6.04 -12.05
CA MET A 82 -1.84 5.30 -12.43
C MET A 82 -2.45 5.77 -13.75
N ASP A 83 -2.49 7.08 -13.98
CA ASP A 83 -3.04 7.63 -15.21
C ASP A 83 -2.18 7.23 -16.40
N LYS A 84 -0.85 7.28 -16.24
CA LYS A 84 0.05 6.82 -17.31
C LYS A 84 -0.08 5.33 -17.60
N TRP A 85 -0.19 4.51 -16.57
CA TRP A 85 -0.38 3.06 -16.76
C TRP A 85 -1.75 2.72 -17.35
N LYS A 86 -2.81 3.50 -17.04
CA LYS A 86 -4.13 3.35 -17.69
C LYS A 86 -4.06 3.65 -19.18
N GLU A 87 -3.32 4.68 -19.60
CA GLU A 87 -3.08 4.96 -21.04
C GLU A 87 -2.48 3.74 -21.76
N TRP A 88 -1.66 2.94 -21.07
CA TRP A 88 -1.04 1.72 -21.60
C TRP A 88 -1.89 0.45 -21.41
N GLY A 89 -3.13 0.59 -20.92
CA GLY A 89 -4.10 -0.51 -20.77
C GLY A 89 -4.11 -1.19 -19.41
N SER A 90 -3.45 -0.64 -18.38
CA SER A 90 -3.58 -1.18 -17.02
C SER A 90 -5.02 -1.10 -16.52
N ARG A 91 -5.46 -2.17 -15.85
CA ARG A 91 -6.77 -2.23 -15.20
C ARG A 91 -6.81 -1.66 -13.78
N GLY A 92 -5.70 -1.09 -13.33
CA GLY A 92 -5.50 -0.57 -11.98
C GLY A 92 -4.37 -1.29 -11.26
N SER A 93 -4.04 -0.79 -10.08
CA SER A 93 -2.97 -1.30 -9.23
C SER A 93 -3.52 -1.61 -7.83
N GLY A 94 -3.00 -2.65 -7.18
CA GLY A 94 -3.10 -2.81 -5.75
C GLY A 94 -2.29 -1.73 -5.03
N PHE A 95 -2.66 -1.43 -3.80
CA PHE A 95 -1.93 -0.46 -2.96
C PHE A 95 -1.69 -1.02 -1.57
N HIS A 96 -0.47 -0.87 -1.07
CA HIS A 96 -0.08 -1.34 0.25
C HIS A 96 0.81 -0.34 0.97
N ILE A 97 0.59 -0.17 2.26
CA ILE A 97 1.52 0.51 3.17
C ILE A 97 1.71 -0.38 4.39
N CYS A 98 2.97 -0.66 4.73
CA CYS A 98 3.32 -1.43 5.93
C CYS A 98 3.08 -0.60 7.20
N GLY A 99 2.76 -1.28 8.31
CA GLY A 99 2.56 -0.69 9.63
C GLY A 99 1.16 -0.10 9.85
N ASP A 100 0.98 0.56 10.99
CA ASP A 100 -0.31 1.16 11.34
C ASP A 100 -0.62 2.39 10.48
N THR A 101 -1.49 2.20 9.53
CA THR A 101 -1.98 3.23 8.61
C THR A 101 -3.41 3.67 8.89
N THR A 102 -3.96 3.33 10.05
CA THR A 102 -5.35 3.66 10.44
C THR A 102 -5.68 5.14 10.20
N LYS A 103 -4.75 6.04 10.56
CA LYS A 103 -4.91 7.50 10.35
C LYS A 103 -4.95 7.94 8.88
N LEU A 104 -4.50 7.09 7.94
CA LEU A 104 -4.44 7.40 6.51
C LEU A 104 -5.61 6.81 5.72
N LEU A 105 -6.34 5.84 6.27
CA LEU A 105 -7.35 5.05 5.56
C LEU A 105 -8.34 5.94 4.80
N GLU A 106 -8.88 6.98 5.44
CA GLU A 106 -9.86 7.88 4.81
C GLU A 106 -9.32 8.64 3.60
N THR A 107 -7.99 8.71 3.42
CA THR A 107 -7.36 9.35 2.26
C THR A 107 -7.26 8.44 1.05
N PHE A 108 -7.30 7.13 1.23
CA PHE A 108 -7.06 6.16 0.16
C PHE A 108 -8.09 6.21 -0.98
N PRO A 109 -9.39 6.42 -0.72
CA PRO A 109 -10.36 6.62 -1.81
C PRO A 109 -10.04 7.79 -2.75
N GLU A 110 -9.33 8.82 -2.26
CA GLU A 110 -8.91 9.98 -3.05
C GLU A 110 -7.88 9.61 -4.15
N MET A 111 -7.21 8.46 -4.00
CA MET A 111 -6.24 7.94 -4.98
C MET A 111 -6.92 7.27 -6.19
N GLY A 112 -8.23 7.07 -6.17
CA GLY A 112 -8.96 6.35 -7.23
C GLY A 112 -8.67 4.84 -7.28
N ILE A 113 -8.16 4.24 -6.20
CA ILE A 113 -7.95 2.80 -6.07
C ILE A 113 -9.28 2.08 -5.82
N ARG A 114 -9.34 0.79 -6.13
CA ARG A 114 -10.52 -0.07 -5.88
C ARG A 114 -10.40 -0.90 -4.62
N GLY A 115 -9.20 -1.07 -4.13
CA GLY A 115 -8.92 -1.88 -2.95
C GLY A 115 -7.56 -1.57 -2.36
N VAL A 116 -7.39 -1.94 -1.11
CA VAL A 116 -6.16 -1.72 -0.34
C VAL A 116 -5.76 -3.00 0.39
N SER A 117 -4.46 -3.28 0.40
CA SER A 117 -3.87 -4.27 1.30
C SER A 117 -3.44 -3.57 2.58
N ILE A 118 -3.92 -4.06 3.71
CA ILE A 118 -3.64 -3.49 5.03
C ILE A 118 -2.68 -4.39 5.82
N ASP A 119 -1.76 -3.75 6.53
CA ASP A 119 -0.83 -4.43 7.45
C ASP A 119 -1.55 -5.03 8.66
N SER A 120 -0.97 -6.05 9.28
CA SER A 120 -1.49 -6.68 10.49
C SER A 120 -1.61 -5.72 11.70
N ALA A 121 -0.95 -4.58 11.66
CA ALA A 121 -1.08 -3.51 12.64
C ALA A 121 -2.40 -2.71 12.53
N VAL A 122 -3.15 -2.85 11.43
CA VAL A 122 -4.45 -2.20 11.21
C VAL A 122 -5.58 -3.15 11.57
N ASP A 123 -6.54 -2.72 12.39
CA ASP A 123 -7.73 -3.54 12.66
C ASP A 123 -8.68 -3.54 11.45
N ILE A 124 -9.02 -4.74 10.96
CA ILE A 124 -9.91 -4.91 9.79
C ILE A 124 -11.28 -4.28 10.04
N ALA A 125 -11.83 -4.40 11.26
CA ALA A 125 -13.14 -3.84 11.57
C ALA A 125 -13.11 -2.30 11.47
N VAL A 126 -12.05 -1.67 11.98
CA VAL A 126 -11.84 -0.23 11.85
C VAL A 126 -11.66 0.18 10.38
N ALA A 127 -10.88 -0.57 9.61
CA ALA A 127 -10.71 -0.28 8.18
C ALA A 127 -12.05 -0.41 7.43
N LYS A 128 -12.83 -1.45 7.73
CA LYS A 128 -14.17 -1.64 7.16
C LYS A 128 -15.10 -0.46 7.48
N ASP A 129 -15.13 -0.02 8.72
CA ASP A 129 -15.98 1.09 9.15
C ASP A 129 -15.59 2.42 8.47
N LEU A 130 -14.31 2.67 8.25
CA LEU A 130 -13.82 3.91 7.66
C LEU A 130 -13.93 3.96 6.13
N VAL A 131 -13.66 2.85 5.44
CA VAL A 131 -13.53 2.84 3.97
C VAL A 131 -14.16 1.65 3.27
N GLY A 132 -14.79 0.73 3.97
CA GLY A 132 -15.31 -0.50 3.39
C GLY A 132 -16.47 -0.31 2.40
N ASP A 133 -17.16 0.82 2.44
CA ASP A 133 -18.17 1.23 1.46
C ASP A 133 -17.55 1.71 0.13
N LYS A 134 -16.26 2.06 0.14
CA LYS A 134 -15.51 2.61 -1.00
C LYS A 134 -14.47 1.65 -1.55
N LEU A 135 -13.82 0.83 -0.69
CA LEU A 135 -12.69 0.00 -1.05
C LEU A 135 -12.90 -1.47 -0.67
N SER A 136 -12.45 -2.38 -1.53
CA SER A 136 -12.19 -3.75 -1.09
C SER A 136 -10.97 -3.78 -0.17
N ILE A 137 -10.99 -4.66 0.82
CA ILE A 137 -9.91 -4.78 1.82
C ILE A 137 -9.24 -6.15 1.64
N MET A 138 -7.91 -6.16 1.62
CA MET A 138 -7.10 -7.38 1.62
C MET A 138 -6.19 -7.38 2.84
N GLY A 139 -6.10 -8.51 3.52
CA GLY A 139 -5.26 -8.72 4.69
C GLY A 139 -5.95 -9.60 5.73
N ASN A 140 -5.46 -9.66 6.97
CA ASN A 140 -4.16 -9.13 7.38
C ASN A 140 -3.56 -10.04 8.46
N VAL A 141 -3.49 -11.34 8.14
CA VAL A 141 -2.85 -12.30 9.05
C VAL A 141 -1.41 -11.86 9.30
N SER A 142 -0.99 -11.82 10.57
CA SER A 142 0.35 -11.38 10.94
C SER A 142 1.44 -12.27 10.30
N PRO A 143 2.40 -11.71 9.55
CA PRO A 143 3.54 -12.47 9.05
C PRO A 143 4.38 -13.13 10.15
N ILE A 144 4.41 -12.55 11.33
CA ILE A 144 5.10 -13.12 12.50
C ILE A 144 4.34 -14.34 13.02
N GLU A 145 3.00 -14.30 13.02
CA GLU A 145 2.19 -15.46 13.38
C GLU A 145 2.39 -16.60 12.37
N ILE A 146 2.44 -16.28 11.07
CA ILE A 146 2.71 -17.27 10.02
C ILE A 146 4.12 -17.88 10.17
N LEU A 147 5.12 -17.10 10.60
CA LEU A 147 6.48 -17.55 10.79
C LEU A 147 6.66 -18.45 12.05
N ARG A 148 5.98 -18.11 13.15
CA ARG A 148 6.26 -18.64 14.49
C ARG A 148 5.10 -19.36 15.14
N GLY A 149 3.91 -19.22 14.59
CA GLY A 149 2.69 -19.83 15.12
C GLY A 149 2.63 -21.32 14.87
N THR A 150 1.66 -21.95 15.52
CA THR A 150 1.28 -23.33 15.21
C THR A 150 0.20 -23.34 14.12
N PRO A 151 -0.06 -24.48 13.45
CA PRO A 151 -1.17 -24.58 12.51
C PRO A 151 -2.50 -24.10 13.10
N GLU A 152 -2.77 -24.45 14.36
CA GLU A 152 -4.01 -24.08 15.06
C GLU A 152 -4.09 -22.56 15.33
N SER A 153 -2.97 -21.93 15.70
CA SER A 153 -2.94 -20.48 15.95
C SER A 153 -3.07 -19.68 14.66
N ILE A 154 -2.49 -20.18 13.55
CA ILE A 154 -2.62 -19.58 12.22
C ILE A 154 -4.06 -19.72 11.71
N GLU A 155 -4.67 -20.92 11.88
CA GLU A 155 -6.09 -21.14 11.56
C GLU A 155 -6.98 -20.16 12.33
N GLN A 156 -6.75 -20.00 13.64
CA GLN A 156 -7.51 -19.04 14.44
C GLN A 156 -7.33 -17.60 13.94
N ALA A 157 -6.12 -17.20 13.58
CA ALA A 157 -5.86 -15.86 13.03
C ALA A 157 -6.59 -15.62 11.70
N VAL A 158 -6.65 -16.66 10.84
CA VAL A 158 -7.42 -16.61 9.58
C VAL A 158 -8.92 -16.47 9.86
N ILE A 159 -9.45 -17.26 10.80
CA ILE A 159 -10.86 -17.20 11.22
C ILE A 159 -11.20 -15.81 11.76
N ASP A 160 -10.33 -15.23 12.58
CA ASP A 160 -10.54 -13.90 13.16
C ASP A 160 -10.52 -12.79 12.11
N CYS A 161 -9.59 -12.86 11.15
CA CYS A 161 -9.59 -11.95 9.99
C CYS A 161 -10.89 -12.10 9.17
N PHE A 162 -11.31 -13.33 8.90
CA PHE A 162 -12.56 -13.58 8.17
C PHE A 162 -13.77 -12.99 8.91
N ARG A 163 -13.91 -13.25 10.20
CA ARG A 163 -15.03 -12.74 11.02
C ARG A 163 -15.13 -11.21 11.00
N LYS A 164 -13.99 -10.51 10.94
CA LYS A 164 -13.95 -9.06 10.91
C LYS A 164 -14.26 -8.46 9.54
N GLY A 165 -13.90 -9.17 8.45
CA GLY A 165 -13.86 -8.61 7.10
C GLY A 165 -14.88 -9.17 6.11
N TRP A 166 -15.45 -10.36 6.32
CA TRP A 166 -16.24 -11.10 5.32
C TRP A 166 -17.43 -10.31 4.75
N ASP A 167 -18.02 -9.42 5.54
CA ASP A 167 -19.17 -8.60 5.19
C ASP A 167 -18.78 -7.20 4.68
N ASN A 168 -17.50 -6.98 4.34
CA ASN A 168 -17.07 -5.71 3.76
C ASN A 168 -17.83 -5.45 2.44
N PRO A 169 -18.54 -4.30 2.30
CA PRO A 169 -19.44 -4.06 1.16
C PRO A 169 -18.76 -4.12 -0.21
N ARG A 170 -17.47 -3.80 -0.29
CA ARG A 170 -16.67 -3.85 -1.53
C ARG A 170 -15.87 -5.14 -1.69
N GLY A 171 -16.07 -6.11 -0.80
CA GLY A 171 -15.38 -7.38 -0.79
C GLY A 171 -14.15 -7.41 0.13
N PHE A 172 -13.86 -8.60 0.62
CA PHE A 172 -12.73 -8.88 1.48
C PHE A 172 -11.92 -10.06 0.93
N THR A 173 -10.59 -9.95 1.00
CA THR A 173 -9.67 -11.02 0.64
C THR A 173 -8.74 -11.31 1.82
N ILE A 174 -8.74 -12.54 2.30
CA ILE A 174 -7.78 -12.96 3.33
C ILE A 174 -6.39 -13.08 2.70
N ALA A 175 -5.43 -12.45 3.31
CA ALA A 175 -4.03 -12.48 2.90
C ALA A 175 -3.13 -12.23 4.13
N PRO A 176 -1.81 -12.48 4.03
CA PRO A 176 -0.86 -11.94 4.99
C PRO A 176 -0.93 -10.40 5.03
N GLY A 177 -0.70 -9.81 6.20
CA GLY A 177 -0.71 -8.36 6.38
C GLY A 177 0.50 -7.65 5.78
N CYS A 178 1.56 -8.37 5.45
CA CYS A 178 2.75 -7.90 4.77
C CYS A 178 3.49 -9.09 4.16
N ASP A 179 4.71 -8.89 3.62
CA ASP A 179 5.55 -9.95 3.09
C ASP A 179 5.83 -11.03 4.14
N ILE A 180 5.71 -12.29 3.71
CA ILE A 180 6.02 -13.45 4.55
C ILE A 180 7.54 -13.61 4.62
N PRO A 181 8.12 -13.75 5.84
CA PRO A 181 9.55 -13.98 5.98
C PRO A 181 10.01 -15.25 5.24
N VAL A 182 11.17 -15.17 4.59
CA VAL A 182 11.73 -16.29 3.78
C VAL A 182 12.07 -17.54 4.60
N GLN A 183 12.17 -17.40 5.92
CA GLN A 183 12.40 -18.51 6.85
C GLN A 183 11.13 -19.28 7.23
N THR A 184 9.96 -18.83 6.74
CA THR A 184 8.68 -19.51 7.02
C THR A 184 8.69 -20.91 6.41
N SER A 185 8.24 -21.91 7.18
CA SER A 185 8.10 -23.29 6.70
C SER A 185 7.11 -23.36 5.52
N LEU A 186 7.33 -24.31 4.64
CA LEU A 186 6.40 -24.63 3.56
C LEU A 186 5.41 -25.75 3.95
N GLU A 187 5.55 -26.29 5.18
CA GLU A 187 4.70 -27.35 5.73
C GLU A 187 3.49 -26.79 6.45
#